data_339edfb9a63b6670b2b21b8a3ef554d6
#
_entry.id   339edfb9a63b6670b2b21b8a3ef554d6
#
_cell.length_a   1.000
_cell.length_b   1.000
_cell.length_c   1.000
_cell.angle_alpha   90.00
_cell.angle_beta   90.00
_cell.angle_gamma   90.00
#
_symmetry.space_group_name_H-M   'P 1'
#
loop_
_entity.id
_entity.type
_entity.pdbx_description
1 polymer ?
#
loop_
_entity_poly.entity_id
_entity_poly.type
_entity_poly.pdbx_seq_one_letter_code
_entity_poly.pdbx_strand_id
1 'polypeptide(L)'
;LRSLVGSEMCIRDSWEMDTVKGKQGVTKSCMLVLTERKTRDEIIVKLPDQKAASVVEAIDRLERKWGDMFTKVFRSITVDNGVEFSDYEGLERSVLHEGEKRTFAFYCHPYSSWERGSNENNNRLIRRHIPKGEDFDEKQDRDIEYIENWINNYPRGIFGFKTSAQLFEEEIRKLA
;
A
#
# COMPACT_ATOMS: atom_id res chain seq x y z
N LEU A 1 -17.94 -9.47 -1.00
CA LEU A 1 -16.46 -9.53 -0.92
C LEU A 1 -15.94 -10.33 -2.12
N ARG A 2 -15.09 -9.71 -2.92
CA ARG A 2 -14.40 -10.38 -4.03
C ARG A 2 -13.20 -11.11 -3.47
N SER A 3 -13.15 -12.43 -3.70
CA SER A 3 -11.96 -13.24 -3.41
C SER A 3 -11.13 -13.37 -4.67
N LEU A 4 -9.81 -13.43 -4.53
CA LEU A 4 -8.91 -13.67 -5.64
C LEU A 4 -9.13 -15.08 -6.21
N VAL A 5 -9.43 -15.18 -7.49
CA VAL A 5 -9.56 -16.45 -8.20
C VAL A 5 -8.48 -16.52 -9.28
N GLY A 6 -7.56 -17.46 -9.16
CA GLY A 6 -6.55 -17.90 -10.12
C GLY A 6 -5.91 -16.86 -11.06
N SER A 7 -6.63 -16.41 -12.07
CA SER A 7 -6.10 -15.47 -13.08
C SER A 7 -5.93 -14.03 -12.56
N GLU A 8 -6.67 -13.64 -11.53
CA GLU A 8 -6.61 -12.28 -10.96
C GLU A 8 -5.41 -12.10 -10.03
N MET A 9 -4.90 -13.20 -9.44
CA MET A 9 -3.62 -13.19 -8.70
C MET A 9 -2.41 -12.82 -9.55
N CYS A 10 -2.52 -12.90 -10.86
CA CYS A 10 -1.45 -12.63 -11.82
C CYS A 10 -1.56 -11.26 -12.50
N ILE A 11 -2.47 -10.38 -12.06
CA ILE A 11 -2.56 -9.01 -12.60
C ILE A 11 -1.29 -8.27 -12.20
N ARG A 12 -0.44 -7.99 -13.20
CA ARG A 12 0.89 -7.37 -13.01
C ARG A 12 0.80 -5.93 -12.48
N ASP A 13 -0.36 -5.30 -12.57
CA ASP A 13 -0.60 -3.90 -12.22
C ASP A 13 -1.43 -3.78 -10.94
N SER A 14 -1.21 -4.65 -9.96
CA SER A 14 -1.92 -4.66 -8.70
C SER A 14 -1.04 -4.22 -7.52
N TRP A 15 -1.68 -3.56 -6.57
CA TRP A 15 -1.08 -3.15 -5.31
C TRP A 15 -1.45 -4.12 -4.19
N GLU A 16 -0.52 -4.36 -3.30
CA GLU A 16 -0.78 -5.01 -2.03
C GLU A 16 -0.83 -3.93 -0.94
N MET A 17 -1.86 -3.93 -0.11
CA MET A 17 -2.01 -2.97 0.97
C MET A 17 -2.02 -3.66 2.32
N ASP A 18 -1.27 -3.12 3.27
CA ASP A 18 -1.10 -3.66 4.62
C ASP A 18 -0.96 -2.55 5.65
N THR A 19 -1.10 -2.88 6.93
CA THR A 19 -0.82 -1.95 8.02
C THR A 19 0.36 -2.41 8.85
N VAL A 20 1.29 -1.50 9.11
CA VAL A 20 2.42 -1.74 10.02
C VAL A 20 2.13 -1.05 11.34
N LYS A 21 2.03 -1.86 12.42
CA LYS A 21 1.69 -1.39 13.77
C LYS A 21 2.94 -0.94 14.52
N GLY A 22 2.80 0.12 15.32
CA GLY A 22 3.81 0.55 16.27
C GLY A 22 3.87 -0.30 17.54
N LYS A 23 4.23 0.31 18.64
CA LYS A 23 4.33 -0.35 19.95
C LYS A 23 2.96 -0.76 20.47
N GLN A 24 2.79 -2.06 20.69
CA GLN A 24 1.52 -2.62 21.17
C GLN A 24 1.11 -2.01 22.52
N GLY A 25 -0.14 -1.58 22.63
CA GLY A 25 -0.71 -1.02 23.85
C GLY A 25 -0.29 0.42 24.17
N VAL A 26 0.56 1.04 23.37
CA VAL A 26 1.05 2.42 23.53
C VAL A 26 0.71 3.27 22.33
N THR A 27 1.19 2.88 21.15
CA THR A 27 1.01 3.62 19.90
C THR A 27 -0.41 3.47 19.36
N LYS A 28 -1.07 4.57 19.04
CA LYS A 28 -2.37 4.60 18.36
C LYS A 28 -2.21 4.64 16.85
N SER A 29 -1.23 5.40 16.36
CA SER A 29 -0.95 5.53 14.94
C SER A 29 -0.38 4.24 14.35
N CYS A 30 -0.59 4.05 13.06
CA CYS A 30 0.01 2.98 12.29
C CYS A 30 0.46 3.52 10.92
N MET A 31 1.19 2.74 10.16
CA MET A 31 1.50 3.06 8.78
C MET A 31 0.67 2.19 7.85
N LEU A 32 0.00 2.82 6.90
CA LEU A 32 -0.57 2.17 5.73
C LEU A 32 0.55 2.06 4.70
N VAL A 33 0.77 0.86 4.22
CA VAL A 33 1.81 0.56 3.22
C VAL A 33 1.14 -0.02 1.99
N LEU A 34 1.35 0.62 0.85
CA LEU A 34 0.94 0.11 -0.45
C LEU A 34 2.20 -0.30 -1.20
N THR A 35 2.26 -1.54 -1.65
CA THR A 35 3.38 -2.10 -2.43
C THR A 35 2.91 -2.42 -3.84
N GLU A 36 3.52 -1.83 -4.85
CA GLU A 36 3.28 -2.21 -6.25
C GLU A 36 3.98 -3.55 -6.54
N ARG A 37 3.23 -4.53 -7.09
CA ARG A 37 3.70 -5.92 -7.18
C ARG A 37 4.80 -6.15 -8.18
N LYS A 38 4.87 -5.38 -9.26
CA LYS A 38 5.84 -5.55 -10.36
C LYS A 38 7.18 -4.89 -10.03
N THR A 39 7.13 -3.64 -9.64
CA THR A 39 8.32 -2.79 -9.39
C THR A 39 8.77 -2.79 -7.94
N ARG A 40 7.91 -3.25 -7.03
CA ARG A 40 8.11 -3.19 -5.58
C ARG A 40 8.21 -1.76 -5.06
N ASP A 41 7.63 -0.81 -5.79
CA ASP A 41 7.54 0.56 -5.31
C ASP A 41 6.57 0.67 -4.14
N GLU A 42 6.89 1.51 -3.18
CA GLU A 42 6.12 1.65 -1.95
C GLU A 42 5.60 3.06 -1.75
N ILE A 43 4.37 3.13 -1.31
CA ILE A 43 3.77 4.34 -0.78
C ILE A 43 3.45 4.08 0.69
N ILE A 44 3.95 4.94 1.57
CA ILE A 44 3.78 4.80 3.02
C ILE A 44 3.04 6.02 3.56
N VAL A 45 1.90 5.79 4.20
CA VAL A 45 1.07 6.86 4.77
C VAL A 45 0.89 6.64 6.27
N LYS A 46 1.20 7.65 7.08
CA LYS A 46 0.89 7.62 8.50
C LYS A 46 -0.62 7.76 8.72
N LEU A 47 -1.20 6.84 9.48
CA LEU A 47 -2.59 6.89 9.91
C LEU A 47 -2.68 7.25 11.40
N PRO A 48 -3.69 8.02 11.83
CA PRO A 48 -3.88 8.37 13.23
C PRO A 48 -4.30 7.17 14.09
N ASP A 49 -4.94 6.19 13.46
CA ASP A 49 -5.35 4.93 14.11
C ASP A 49 -5.55 3.82 13.06
N GLN A 50 -5.83 2.59 13.52
CA GLN A 50 -6.04 1.43 12.67
C GLN A 50 -7.55 1.20 12.41
N LYS A 51 -8.29 2.23 12.02
CA LYS A 51 -9.70 2.10 11.68
C LYS A 51 -9.93 2.15 10.16
N ALA A 52 -11.00 1.51 9.70
CA ALA A 52 -11.38 1.52 8.30
C ALA A 52 -11.56 2.94 7.75
N ALA A 53 -12.17 3.83 8.52
CA ALA A 53 -12.33 5.24 8.13
C ALA A 53 -10.98 5.94 7.87
N SER A 54 -9.97 5.70 8.71
CA SER A 54 -8.64 6.30 8.53
C SER A 54 -7.93 5.76 7.29
N VAL A 55 -8.12 4.47 6.97
CA VAL A 55 -7.60 3.86 5.73
C VAL A 55 -8.30 4.47 4.51
N VAL A 56 -9.62 4.55 4.52
CA VAL A 56 -10.39 5.16 3.41
C VAL A 56 -9.97 6.61 3.18
N GLU A 57 -9.82 7.41 4.24
CA GLU A 57 -9.36 8.79 4.13
C GLU A 57 -7.95 8.91 3.53
N ALA A 58 -7.05 7.99 3.87
CA ALA A 58 -5.71 7.95 3.27
C ALA A 58 -5.77 7.67 1.76
N ILE A 59 -6.63 6.72 1.33
CA ILE A 59 -6.82 6.45 -0.09
C ILE A 59 -7.51 7.63 -0.79
N ASP A 60 -8.45 8.33 -0.13
CA ASP A 60 -9.08 9.55 -0.64
C ASP A 60 -8.03 10.66 -0.90
N ARG A 61 -7.05 10.80 0.02
CA ARG A 61 -5.93 11.75 -0.16
C ARG A 61 -5.02 11.35 -1.33
N LEU A 62 -4.73 10.06 -1.46
CA LEU A 62 -3.94 9.55 -2.58
C LEU A 62 -4.65 9.78 -3.91
N GLU A 63 -5.95 9.53 -4.00
CA GLU A 63 -6.72 9.78 -5.22
C GLU A 63 -6.68 11.27 -5.60
N ARG A 64 -6.88 12.18 -4.65
CA ARG A 64 -6.74 13.62 -4.91
C ARG A 64 -5.34 14.02 -5.39
N LYS A 65 -4.29 13.36 -4.85
CA LYS A 65 -2.90 13.62 -5.25
C LYS A 65 -2.61 13.14 -6.68
N TRP A 66 -3.15 11.98 -7.07
CA TRP A 66 -2.91 11.37 -8.38
C TRP A 66 -3.90 11.83 -9.46
N GLY A 67 -5.05 12.39 -9.08
CA GLY A 67 -6.09 12.79 -10.02
C GLY A 67 -6.56 11.61 -10.88
N ASP A 68 -6.83 11.88 -12.16
CA ASP A 68 -7.30 10.87 -13.13
C ASP A 68 -6.29 9.74 -13.38
N MET A 69 -5.03 9.93 -13.00
CA MET A 69 -4.04 8.86 -13.07
C MET A 69 -4.27 7.78 -12.03
N PHE A 70 -4.99 8.06 -10.93
CA PHE A 70 -5.23 7.09 -9.88
C PHE A 70 -5.83 5.79 -10.41
N THR A 71 -6.88 5.86 -11.20
CA THR A 71 -7.57 4.68 -11.77
C THR A 71 -6.69 3.86 -12.72
N LYS A 72 -5.72 4.50 -13.38
CA LYS A 72 -4.76 3.84 -14.27
C LYS A 72 -3.66 3.13 -13.49
N VAL A 73 -3.20 3.71 -12.39
CA VAL A 73 -2.10 3.22 -11.55
C VAL A 73 -2.57 2.21 -10.51
N PHE A 74 -3.67 2.51 -9.82
CA PHE A 74 -4.22 1.69 -8.73
C PHE A 74 -5.43 0.87 -9.21
N ARG A 75 -5.27 0.11 -10.29
CA ARG A 75 -6.36 -0.68 -10.90
C ARG A 75 -6.98 -1.67 -9.93
N SER A 76 -6.15 -2.29 -9.11
CA SER A 76 -6.61 -3.21 -8.07
C SER A 76 -5.71 -3.13 -6.83
N ILE A 77 -6.32 -3.29 -5.68
CA ILE A 77 -5.64 -3.33 -4.38
C ILE A 77 -6.03 -4.62 -3.69
N THR A 78 -5.03 -5.41 -3.30
CA THR A 78 -5.21 -6.64 -2.54
C THR A 78 -4.95 -6.37 -1.07
N VAL A 79 -5.89 -6.75 -0.20
CA VAL A 79 -5.82 -6.60 1.25
C VAL A 79 -6.04 -7.94 1.95
N ASP A 80 -5.67 -8.02 3.23
CA ASP A 80 -6.11 -9.14 4.07
C ASP A 80 -7.52 -8.90 4.63
N ASN A 81 -7.97 -9.82 5.50
CA ASN A 81 -9.27 -9.73 6.15
C ASN A 81 -9.19 -8.92 7.47
N GLY A 82 -8.28 -7.98 7.59
CA GLY A 82 -8.17 -7.08 8.73
C GLY A 82 -9.40 -6.18 8.86
N VAL A 83 -9.78 -5.87 10.10
CA VAL A 83 -10.93 -4.99 10.38
C VAL A 83 -10.74 -3.57 9.80
N GLU A 84 -9.50 -3.14 9.65
CA GLU A 84 -9.13 -1.88 9.03
C GLU A 84 -9.46 -1.80 7.53
N PHE A 85 -9.68 -2.93 6.87
CA PHE A 85 -10.04 -3.03 5.46
C PHE A 85 -11.51 -3.44 5.25
N SER A 86 -12.33 -3.41 6.30
CA SER A 86 -13.73 -3.88 6.24
C SER A 86 -14.65 -2.98 5.42
N ASP A 87 -14.31 -1.71 5.21
CA ASP A 87 -15.07 -0.78 4.38
C ASP A 87 -14.65 -0.86 2.90
N TYR A 88 -15.06 -1.94 2.22
CA TYR A 88 -14.73 -2.15 0.81
C TYR A 88 -15.38 -1.11 -0.11
N GLU A 89 -16.58 -0.62 0.23
CA GLU A 89 -17.26 0.41 -0.56
C GLU A 89 -16.50 1.73 -0.49
N GLY A 90 -16.04 2.11 0.71
CA GLY A 90 -15.18 3.26 0.91
C GLY A 90 -13.83 3.13 0.19
N LEU A 91 -13.25 1.92 0.13
CA LEU A 91 -12.01 1.70 -0.62
C LEU A 91 -12.20 1.84 -2.13
N GLU A 92 -13.31 1.33 -2.67
CA GLU A 92 -13.56 1.30 -4.11
C GLU A 92 -14.14 2.60 -4.68
N ARG A 93 -14.91 3.37 -3.90
CA ARG A 93 -15.56 4.60 -4.38
C ARG A 93 -14.56 5.69 -4.74
N SER A 94 -14.83 6.42 -5.82
CA SER A 94 -14.08 7.64 -6.14
C SER A 94 -14.58 8.85 -5.32
N VAL A 95 -13.65 9.73 -4.92
CA VAL A 95 -13.97 11.05 -4.35
C VAL A 95 -13.90 12.17 -5.39
N LEU A 96 -13.37 11.88 -6.58
CA LEU A 96 -13.28 12.82 -7.68
C LEU A 96 -14.46 12.67 -8.64
N HIS A 97 -14.96 11.45 -8.80
CA HIS A 97 -16.02 11.12 -9.78
C HIS A 97 -17.15 10.39 -9.06
N GLU A 98 -18.23 11.11 -8.79
CA GLU A 98 -19.40 10.57 -8.08
C GLU A 98 -20.02 9.37 -8.84
N GLY A 99 -20.28 8.30 -8.12
CA GLY A 99 -20.84 7.05 -8.68
C GLY A 99 -19.85 6.16 -9.40
N GLU A 100 -18.60 6.56 -9.54
CA GLU A 100 -17.54 5.75 -10.16
C GLU A 100 -16.68 5.03 -9.13
N LYS A 101 -15.98 4.00 -9.58
CA LYS A 101 -14.99 3.28 -8.79
C LYS A 101 -13.58 3.73 -9.16
N ARG A 102 -12.79 4.08 -8.14
CA ARG A 102 -11.38 4.43 -8.30
C ARG A 102 -10.46 3.22 -8.43
N THR A 103 -10.85 2.08 -7.85
CA THR A 103 -10.07 0.82 -7.81
C THR A 103 -10.98 -0.37 -7.57
N PHE A 104 -10.45 -1.58 -7.68
CA PHE A 104 -11.10 -2.81 -7.24
C PHE A 104 -10.36 -3.40 -6.05
N ALA A 105 -11.06 -3.59 -4.93
CA ALA A 105 -10.51 -4.21 -3.73
C ALA A 105 -10.71 -5.73 -3.76
N PHE A 106 -9.62 -6.48 -3.56
CA PHE A 106 -9.62 -7.94 -3.46
C PHE A 106 -9.13 -8.37 -2.09
N TYR A 107 -9.76 -9.39 -1.54
CA TYR A 107 -9.43 -9.94 -0.23
C TYR A 107 -8.71 -11.28 -0.40
N CYS A 108 -7.58 -11.44 0.29
CA CYS A 108 -6.85 -12.69 0.33
C CYS A 108 -7.71 -13.81 0.94
N HIS A 109 -7.48 -15.05 0.48
CA HIS A 109 -8.08 -16.19 1.13
C HIS A 109 -7.59 -16.33 2.59
N PRO A 110 -8.43 -16.75 3.51
CA PRO A 110 -7.99 -17.05 4.87
C PRO A 110 -6.80 -18.03 4.86
N TYR A 111 -5.80 -17.75 5.70
CA TYR A 111 -4.57 -18.55 5.82
C TYR A 111 -3.65 -18.59 4.58
N SER A 112 -3.83 -17.69 3.63
CA SER A 112 -3.06 -17.65 2.37
C SER A 112 -2.03 -16.50 2.37
N SER A 113 -1.13 -16.48 3.35
CA SER A 113 -0.10 -15.43 3.49
C SER A 113 0.83 -15.32 2.26
N TRP A 114 1.01 -16.42 1.50
CA TRP A 114 1.79 -16.43 0.26
C TRP A 114 1.20 -15.55 -0.85
N GLU A 115 -0.10 -15.23 -0.81
CA GLU A 115 -0.74 -14.31 -1.76
C GLU A 115 -0.22 -12.87 -1.65
N ARG A 116 0.45 -12.55 -0.52
CA ARG A 116 1.02 -11.23 -0.20
C ARG A 116 2.53 -11.28 0.11
N GLY A 117 3.26 -12.13 -0.60
CA GLY A 117 4.70 -12.30 -0.36
C GLY A 117 5.56 -11.05 -0.57
N SER A 118 5.06 -10.05 -1.30
CA SER A 118 5.72 -8.75 -1.48
C SER A 118 5.74 -7.94 -0.20
N ASN A 119 4.61 -7.87 0.49
CA ASN A 119 4.44 -7.08 1.72
C ASN A 119 5.36 -7.57 2.85
N GLU A 120 5.49 -8.88 3.05
CA GLU A 120 6.35 -9.41 4.12
C GLU A 120 7.81 -8.97 3.94
N ASN A 121 8.31 -9.03 2.71
CA ASN A 121 9.68 -8.61 2.42
C ASN A 121 9.88 -7.10 2.59
N ASN A 122 8.91 -6.32 2.16
CA ASN A 122 8.96 -4.87 2.23
C ASN A 122 8.75 -4.36 3.66
N ASN A 123 7.82 -4.93 4.41
CA ASN A 123 7.66 -4.67 5.84
C ASN A 123 8.97 -4.92 6.62
N ARG A 124 9.79 -5.89 6.19
CA ARG A 124 11.12 -6.11 6.76
C ARG A 124 12.09 -4.96 6.46
N LEU A 125 11.99 -4.30 5.30
CA LEU A 125 12.80 -3.10 5.01
C LEU A 125 12.36 -1.92 5.88
N ILE A 126 11.05 -1.70 6.04
CA ILE A 126 10.51 -0.66 6.95
C ILE A 126 11.04 -0.91 8.38
N ARG A 127 11.05 -2.18 8.84
CA ARG A 127 11.51 -2.56 10.17
C ARG A 127 13.02 -2.37 10.41
N ARG A 128 13.84 -2.13 9.37
CA ARG A 128 15.23 -1.71 9.54
C ARG A 128 15.33 -0.26 10.03
N HIS A 129 14.39 0.59 9.65
CA HIS A 129 14.33 1.99 10.06
C HIS A 129 13.49 2.20 11.30
N ILE A 130 12.43 1.42 11.44
CA ILE A 130 11.53 1.48 12.60
C ILE A 130 11.38 0.06 13.17
N PRO A 131 12.25 -0.34 14.11
CA PRO A 131 12.17 -1.63 14.78
C PRO A 131 10.81 -1.88 15.45
N LYS A 132 10.49 -3.14 15.69
CA LYS A 132 9.29 -3.49 16.48
C LYS A 132 9.37 -2.88 17.87
N GLY A 133 8.28 -2.27 18.30
CA GLY A 133 8.19 -1.66 19.63
C GLY A 133 8.53 -0.18 19.70
N GLU A 134 8.87 0.45 18.56
CA GLU A 134 8.94 1.91 18.49
C GLU A 134 7.57 2.57 18.47
N ASP A 135 7.51 3.77 19.02
CA ASP A 135 6.31 4.60 19.04
C ASP A 135 6.18 5.39 17.74
N PHE A 136 5.13 5.13 16.96
CA PHE A 136 4.86 5.83 15.72
C PHE A 136 4.21 7.21 15.96
N ASP A 137 3.63 7.43 17.14
CA ASP A 137 3.01 8.72 17.44
C ASP A 137 4.06 9.84 17.47
N GLU A 138 5.31 9.52 17.83
CA GLU A 138 6.44 10.45 17.84
C GLU A 138 7.03 10.72 16.43
N LYS A 139 6.78 9.87 15.44
CA LYS A 139 7.31 10.04 14.08
C LYS A 139 6.54 11.14 13.33
N GLN A 140 7.26 12.01 12.66
CA GLN A 140 6.68 13.04 11.79
C GLN A 140 6.53 12.51 10.35
N ASP A 141 5.69 13.16 9.55
CA ASP A 141 5.49 12.77 8.14
C ASP A 141 6.80 12.76 7.35
N ARG A 142 7.72 13.69 7.63
CA ARG A 142 9.07 13.72 7.03
C ARG A 142 9.90 12.47 7.30
N ASP A 143 9.70 11.82 8.47
CA ASP A 143 10.43 10.61 8.83
C ASP A 143 9.89 9.43 8.01
N ILE A 144 8.58 9.42 7.76
CA ILE A 144 7.92 8.43 6.90
C ILE A 144 8.34 8.61 5.43
N GLU A 145 8.34 9.85 4.94
CA GLU A 145 8.82 10.19 3.59
C GLU A 145 10.28 9.79 3.38
N TYR A 146 11.13 9.99 4.37
CA TYR A 146 12.53 9.55 4.32
C TYR A 146 12.63 8.03 4.15
N ILE A 147 11.84 7.26 4.92
CA ILE A 147 11.84 5.79 4.85
C ILE A 147 11.33 5.32 3.49
N GLU A 148 10.21 5.87 3.01
CA GLU A 148 9.65 5.59 1.68
C GLU A 148 10.69 5.84 0.59
N ASN A 149 11.30 7.02 0.59
CA ASN A 149 12.33 7.37 -0.38
C ASN A 149 13.55 6.44 -0.30
N TRP A 150 13.98 6.07 0.90
CA TRP A 150 15.11 5.16 1.06
C TRP A 150 14.78 3.77 0.48
N ILE A 151 13.60 3.21 0.79
CA ILE A 151 13.17 1.90 0.31
C ILE A 151 13.05 1.88 -1.22
N ASN A 152 12.45 2.93 -1.80
CA ASN A 152 12.22 3.03 -3.23
C ASN A 152 13.50 3.27 -4.03
N ASN A 153 14.52 3.87 -3.41
CA ASN A 153 15.83 4.08 -4.01
C ASN A 153 16.88 3.01 -3.61
N TYR A 154 16.47 2.00 -2.86
CA TYR A 154 17.37 0.90 -2.51
C TYR A 154 17.56 -0.05 -3.72
N PRO A 155 18.81 -0.25 -4.21
CA PRO A 155 19.08 -1.15 -5.34
C PRO A 155 18.69 -2.60 -5.02
N ARG A 156 17.92 -3.24 -5.88
CA ARG A 156 17.41 -4.60 -5.65
C ARG A 156 18.05 -5.60 -6.61
N GLY A 157 18.64 -6.66 -6.06
CA GLY A 157 19.28 -7.73 -6.86
C GLY A 157 18.31 -8.40 -7.85
N ILE A 158 17.01 -8.55 -7.48
CA ILE A 158 15.97 -9.11 -8.36
C ILE A 158 15.72 -8.26 -9.61
N PHE A 159 16.16 -7.00 -9.62
CA PHE A 159 16.00 -6.04 -10.72
C PHE A 159 17.34 -5.69 -11.39
N GLY A 160 18.37 -6.53 -11.23
CA GLY A 160 19.68 -6.22 -11.76
C GLY A 160 20.27 -4.94 -11.17
N PHE A 161 20.03 -4.70 -9.89
CA PHE A 161 20.43 -3.51 -9.12
C PHE A 161 19.73 -2.19 -9.52
N LYS A 162 18.70 -2.23 -10.35
CA LYS A 162 17.79 -1.09 -10.50
C LYS A 162 17.00 -0.87 -9.20
N THR A 163 16.55 0.37 -9.00
CA THR A 163 15.69 0.73 -7.86
C THR A 163 14.21 0.55 -8.20
N SER A 164 13.37 0.42 -7.19
CA SER A 164 11.92 0.37 -7.37
C SER A 164 11.39 1.65 -8.00
N ALA A 165 11.85 2.81 -7.56
CA ALA A 165 11.47 4.10 -8.11
C ALA A 165 11.78 4.22 -9.62
N GLN A 166 12.97 3.78 -10.08
CA GLN A 166 13.32 3.79 -11.50
C GLN A 166 12.35 2.93 -12.33
N LEU A 167 12.04 1.73 -11.85
CA LEU A 167 11.13 0.83 -12.56
C LEU A 167 9.69 1.35 -12.55
N PHE A 168 9.25 1.91 -11.43
CA PHE A 168 7.91 2.47 -11.32
C PHE A 168 7.73 3.68 -12.24
N GLU A 169 8.71 4.57 -12.31
CA GLU A 169 8.72 5.69 -13.25
C GLU A 169 8.66 5.21 -14.72
N GLU A 170 9.39 4.14 -15.07
CA GLU A 170 9.32 3.52 -16.40
C GLU A 170 7.89 3.01 -16.72
N GLU A 171 7.19 2.43 -15.74
CA GLU A 171 5.80 1.96 -15.92
C GLU A 171 4.80 3.12 -16.01
N ILE A 172 4.94 4.15 -15.18
CA ILE A 172 4.07 5.34 -15.23
C ILE A 172 4.17 6.04 -16.59
N ARG A 173 5.36 6.16 -17.16
CA ARG A 173 5.54 6.75 -18.51
C ARG A 173 4.79 6.00 -19.62
N LYS A 174 4.50 4.72 -19.43
CA LYS A 174 3.72 3.92 -20.41
C LYS A 174 2.21 4.17 -20.31
N LEU A 175 1.74 4.75 -19.19
CA LEU A 175 0.33 5.06 -18.96
C LEU A 175 -0.05 6.48 -19.38
N ALA A 176 0.93 7.34 -19.58
CA ALA A 176 0.78 8.70 -20.07
C ALA A 176 0.60 8.73 -21.59
#